data_775ab6d49483d0242f413f0b1411075e
#
_entry.id   775ab6d49483d0242f413f0b1411075e
#
_cell.length_a   1.000
_cell.length_b   1.000
_cell.length_c   1.000
_cell.angle_alpha   90.00
_cell.angle_beta   90.00
_cell.angle_gamma   90.00
#
_symmetry.space_group_name_H-M   'P 1'
#
loop_
_entity.id
_entity.type
_entity.pdbx_description
1 polymer ?
#
loop_
_entity_poly.entity_id
_entity_poly.type
_entity_poly.pdbx_seq_one_letter_code
_entity_poly.pdbx_strand_id
1 'polypeptide(L)'
;MLKKVKSYKEAELIKLFDLTRLVGNDSHPLIREWTDCETTLNEHEQYIFEIIWKDAVKKIDGWHEEELKMKFISFVLRLGYLEDNGKFSTYFERTIEATVDGHYLKTKTDFMVATGILDIPETPYFHFQEWKKHRDPNGDPVGQLLEAFLIAQEKNQNNNPIYGCTITGKFWEFFVMEYRTYCISKSYDCTEADDLMQIIAILRKFKEILETRLLD
;
A
#
# COMPACT_ATOMS: atom_id res chain seq x y z
N MET A 1 -27.91 -10.62 15.16
CA MET A 1 -27.08 -9.43 15.37
C MET A 1 -25.72 -9.71 14.73
N LEU A 2 -25.38 -9.08 13.63
CA LEU A 2 -24.03 -9.15 13.08
C LEU A 2 -23.09 -8.47 14.07
N LYS A 3 -22.15 -9.21 14.66
CA LYS A 3 -21.11 -8.63 15.51
C LYS A 3 -20.34 -7.63 14.64
N LYS A 4 -20.32 -6.35 15.07
CA LYS A 4 -19.49 -5.33 14.46
C LYS A 4 -18.05 -5.83 14.53
N VAL A 5 -17.40 -6.08 13.40
CA VAL A 5 -16.01 -6.49 13.34
C VAL A 5 -15.19 -5.36 13.95
N LYS A 6 -14.34 -5.67 14.91
CA LYS A 6 -13.49 -4.69 15.60
C LYS A 6 -12.38 -4.30 14.61
N SER A 7 -12.22 -3.04 14.31
CA SER A 7 -11.01 -2.50 13.68
C SER A 7 -9.97 -2.28 14.78
N TYR A 8 -8.77 -2.80 14.59
CA TYR A 8 -7.68 -2.63 15.55
C TYR A 8 -6.86 -1.39 15.19
N LYS A 9 -6.38 -0.70 16.23
CA LYS A 9 -5.39 0.37 16.07
C LYS A 9 -3.96 -0.21 16.02
N GLU A 10 -3.02 0.52 15.38
CA GLU A 10 -1.60 0.16 15.33
C GLU A 10 -1.06 -0.27 16.70
N ALA A 11 -1.28 0.54 17.75
CA ALA A 11 -0.80 0.25 19.09
C ALA A 11 -1.43 -1.02 19.72
N GLU A 12 -2.65 -1.40 19.35
CA GLU A 12 -3.29 -2.63 19.80
C GLU A 12 -2.66 -3.84 19.09
N LEU A 13 -2.41 -3.74 17.77
CA LEU A 13 -1.76 -4.81 17.00
C LEU A 13 -0.31 -5.05 17.44
N ILE A 14 0.45 -3.98 17.71
CA ILE A 14 1.80 -4.08 18.25
C ILE A 14 1.80 -4.94 19.53
N LYS A 15 0.89 -4.67 20.46
CA LYS A 15 0.80 -5.43 21.73
C LYS A 15 0.27 -6.84 21.54
N LEU A 16 -0.70 -7.03 20.64
CA LEU A 16 -1.39 -8.31 20.47
C LEU A 16 -0.51 -9.34 19.75
N PHE A 17 0.30 -8.88 18.80
CA PHE A 17 1.12 -9.72 17.93
C PHE A 17 2.62 -9.52 18.11
N ASP A 18 3.05 -8.82 19.15
CA ASP A 18 4.45 -8.52 19.48
C ASP A 18 5.21 -7.92 18.27
N LEU A 19 4.62 -6.91 17.63
CA LEU A 19 5.20 -6.30 16.45
C LEU A 19 6.32 -5.33 16.82
N THR A 20 7.41 -5.36 16.06
CA THR A 20 8.49 -4.37 16.13
C THR A 20 8.30 -3.31 15.04
N ARG A 21 8.28 -2.04 15.43
CA ARG A 21 8.13 -0.89 14.54
C ARG A 21 9.48 -0.22 14.27
N LEU A 22 9.86 -0.08 13.00
CA LEU A 22 11.02 0.68 12.54
C LEU A 22 10.56 1.84 11.64
N VAL A 23 11.30 2.95 11.66
CA VAL A 23 10.92 4.16 10.90
C VAL A 23 12.13 4.76 10.20
N GLY A 24 11.93 5.16 8.95
CA GLY A 24 12.93 5.76 8.08
C GLY A 24 13.41 4.80 6.99
N ASN A 25 13.81 5.37 5.86
CA ASN A 25 14.21 4.59 4.69
C ASN A 25 15.42 3.67 4.94
N ASP A 26 16.29 4.03 5.89
CA ASP A 26 17.47 3.24 6.25
C ASP A 26 17.25 2.29 7.43
N SER A 27 16.02 2.19 7.94
CA SER A 27 15.70 1.41 9.15
C SER A 27 15.80 -0.10 8.95
N HIS A 28 15.66 -0.58 7.71
CA HIS A 28 15.72 -1.99 7.36
C HIS A 28 16.17 -2.18 5.90
N PRO A 29 16.93 -3.25 5.56
CA PRO A 29 17.38 -3.49 4.19
C PRO A 29 16.27 -3.50 3.13
N LEU A 30 15.12 -4.13 3.43
CA LEU A 30 14.00 -4.22 2.48
C LEU A 30 13.37 -2.86 2.18
N ILE A 31 13.15 -2.00 3.20
CA ILE A 31 12.58 -0.68 2.96
C ILE A 31 13.56 0.21 2.22
N ARG A 32 14.87 0.13 2.54
CA ARG A 32 15.92 0.84 1.82
C ARG A 32 15.98 0.43 0.36
N GLU A 33 16.08 -0.88 0.08
CA GLU A 33 16.10 -1.39 -1.29
C GLU A 33 14.89 -0.92 -2.09
N TRP A 34 13.72 -0.91 -1.47
CA TRP A 34 12.48 -0.52 -2.12
C TRP A 34 12.39 0.99 -2.38
N THR A 35 12.86 1.81 -1.45
CA THR A 35 12.75 3.28 -1.52
C THR A 35 13.97 3.98 -2.10
N ASP A 36 15.13 3.32 -2.18
CA ASP A 36 16.35 3.83 -2.81
C ASP A 36 16.37 3.40 -4.30
N CYS A 37 15.53 4.06 -5.08
CA CYS A 37 15.35 3.76 -6.49
C CYS A 37 15.06 5.02 -7.29
N GLU A 38 15.37 4.98 -8.58
CA GLU A 38 15.11 6.06 -9.54
C GLU A 38 14.31 5.52 -10.72
N THR A 39 13.61 6.41 -11.41
CA THR A 39 12.92 6.09 -12.66
C THR A 39 12.94 7.26 -13.62
N THR A 40 12.69 6.98 -14.89
CA THR A 40 12.49 7.98 -15.91
C THR A 40 11.12 7.80 -16.56
N LEU A 41 10.48 8.89 -16.94
CA LEU A 41 9.23 8.89 -17.66
C LEU A 41 9.49 9.12 -19.15
N ASN A 42 8.79 8.38 -20.01
CA ASN A 42 8.76 8.71 -21.43
C ASN A 42 7.89 9.97 -21.68
N GLU A 43 7.87 10.49 -22.90
CA GLU A 43 7.17 11.73 -23.24
C GLU A 43 5.67 11.68 -22.90
N HIS A 44 5.03 10.54 -23.11
CA HIS A 44 3.60 10.37 -22.82
C HIS A 44 3.33 10.30 -21.30
N GLU A 45 4.16 9.58 -20.58
CA GLU A 45 4.10 9.51 -19.11
C GLU A 45 4.40 10.87 -18.47
N GLN A 46 5.37 11.61 -19.01
CA GLN A 46 5.70 12.95 -18.56
C GLN A 46 4.49 13.91 -18.72
N TYR A 47 3.76 13.81 -19.81
CA TYR A 47 2.55 14.60 -20.03
C TYR A 47 1.48 14.27 -18.98
N ILE A 48 1.25 12.99 -18.69
CA ILE A 48 0.29 12.57 -17.64
C ILE A 48 0.75 13.06 -16.27
N PHE A 49 2.03 12.87 -15.95
CA PHE A 49 2.64 13.32 -14.69
C PHE A 49 2.39 14.81 -14.45
N GLU A 50 2.67 15.65 -15.46
CA GLU A 50 2.48 17.10 -15.33
C GLU A 50 1.01 17.49 -15.06
N ILE A 51 0.06 16.80 -15.71
CA ILE A 51 -1.37 17.08 -15.51
C ILE A 51 -1.76 16.73 -14.07
N ILE A 52 -1.47 15.51 -13.62
CA ILE A 52 -1.90 15.05 -12.28
C ILE A 52 -1.20 15.84 -11.18
N TRP A 53 0.09 16.14 -11.34
CA TRP A 53 0.84 16.96 -10.39
C TRP A 53 0.25 18.38 -10.26
N LYS A 54 0.05 19.09 -11.39
CA LYS A 54 -0.54 20.44 -11.41
C LYS A 54 -1.94 20.47 -10.79
N ASP A 55 -2.74 19.43 -10.99
CA ASP A 55 -4.07 19.29 -10.39
C ASP A 55 -3.98 19.00 -8.89
N ALA A 56 -3.07 18.13 -8.46
CA ALA A 56 -2.82 17.82 -7.06
C ALA A 56 -2.40 19.08 -6.28
N VAL A 57 -1.38 19.81 -6.74
CA VAL A 57 -0.91 21.06 -6.13
C VAL A 57 -2.05 22.06 -5.91
N LYS A 58 -3.01 22.13 -6.82
CA LYS A 58 -4.11 23.10 -6.75
C LYS A 58 -5.31 22.66 -5.95
N LYS A 59 -5.59 21.36 -5.88
CA LYS A 59 -6.94 20.89 -5.54
C LYS A 59 -6.98 19.73 -4.54
N ILE A 60 -5.87 19.06 -4.24
CA ILE A 60 -5.87 17.79 -3.49
C ILE A 60 -6.53 17.93 -2.11
N ASP A 61 -6.30 19.05 -1.42
CA ASP A 61 -6.89 19.32 -0.10
C ASP A 61 -8.41 19.50 -0.14
N GLY A 62 -8.97 19.83 -1.30
CA GLY A 62 -10.41 19.99 -1.51
C GLY A 62 -11.11 18.72 -1.99
N TRP A 63 -10.39 17.70 -2.44
CA TRP A 63 -11.00 16.50 -2.99
C TRP A 63 -11.66 15.62 -1.92
N HIS A 64 -12.76 15.00 -2.28
CA HIS A 64 -13.30 13.87 -1.55
C HIS A 64 -12.48 12.61 -1.83
N GLU A 65 -12.66 11.58 -1.00
CA GLU A 65 -11.92 10.31 -1.15
C GLU A 65 -12.08 9.70 -2.54
N GLU A 66 -13.29 9.66 -3.08
CA GLU A 66 -13.54 9.16 -4.43
C GLU A 66 -12.89 10.03 -5.52
N GLU A 67 -12.82 11.36 -5.31
CA GLU A 67 -12.13 12.24 -6.24
C GLU A 67 -10.61 12.02 -6.20
N LEU A 68 -10.04 11.82 -5.00
CA LEU A 68 -8.63 11.48 -4.83
C LEU A 68 -8.31 10.16 -5.53
N LYS A 69 -9.14 9.13 -5.35
CA LYS A 69 -9.02 7.82 -6.02
C LYS A 69 -9.03 7.97 -7.55
N MET A 70 -10.05 8.62 -8.09
CA MET A 70 -10.28 8.67 -9.53
C MET A 70 -9.41 9.68 -10.29
N LYS A 71 -9.14 10.84 -9.67
CA LYS A 71 -8.43 11.93 -10.36
C LYS A 71 -6.92 11.88 -10.17
N PHE A 72 -6.43 11.13 -9.17
CA PHE A 72 -5.02 11.13 -8.85
C PHE A 72 -4.45 9.73 -8.65
N ILE A 73 -4.90 8.98 -7.64
CA ILE A 73 -4.30 7.68 -7.28
C ILE A 73 -4.32 6.71 -8.47
N SER A 74 -5.43 6.63 -9.22
CA SER A 74 -5.54 5.75 -10.39
C SER A 74 -4.47 6.01 -11.45
N PHE A 75 -4.12 7.27 -11.67
CA PHE A 75 -3.06 7.64 -12.61
C PHE A 75 -1.66 7.33 -12.05
N VAL A 76 -1.45 7.57 -10.74
CA VAL A 76 -0.18 7.23 -10.09
C VAL A 76 0.06 5.72 -10.13
N LEU A 77 -0.97 4.89 -9.87
CA LEU A 77 -0.87 3.43 -9.99
C LEU A 77 -0.51 3.01 -11.41
N ARG A 78 -1.12 3.65 -12.42
CA ARG A 78 -0.82 3.40 -13.83
C ARG A 78 0.62 3.79 -14.20
N LEU A 79 1.09 4.96 -13.76
CA LEU A 79 2.48 5.38 -13.93
C LEU A 79 3.46 4.47 -13.16
N GLY A 80 3.02 3.88 -12.06
CA GLY A 80 3.75 2.88 -11.29
C GLY A 80 3.71 1.46 -11.88
N TYR A 81 3.02 1.26 -13.02
CA TYR A 81 2.82 -0.04 -13.70
C TYR A 81 2.13 -1.12 -12.83
N LEU A 82 1.35 -0.71 -11.84
CA LEU A 82 0.52 -1.62 -11.05
C LEU A 82 -0.82 -1.87 -11.74
N GLU A 83 -0.78 -2.61 -12.83
CA GLU A 83 -1.91 -3.04 -13.63
C GLU A 83 -1.86 -4.56 -13.83
N ASP A 84 -2.99 -5.16 -14.11
CA ASP A 84 -3.08 -6.59 -14.41
C ASP A 84 -2.19 -6.94 -15.61
N ASN A 85 -1.39 -7.99 -15.48
CA ASN A 85 -0.46 -8.40 -16.53
C ASN A 85 -0.45 -9.91 -16.82
N GLY A 86 -1.44 -10.64 -16.31
CA GLY A 86 -1.57 -12.09 -16.46
C GLY A 86 -0.74 -12.92 -15.49
N LYS A 87 0.17 -12.31 -14.72
CA LYS A 87 0.93 -12.95 -13.64
C LYS A 87 0.37 -12.59 -12.26
N PHE A 88 -0.12 -11.37 -12.12
CA PHE A 88 -0.83 -10.87 -10.96
C PHE A 88 -1.98 -9.97 -11.40
N SER A 89 -2.90 -9.72 -10.50
CA SER A 89 -4.02 -8.80 -10.71
C SER A 89 -4.13 -7.80 -9.58
N THR A 90 -4.80 -6.70 -9.87
CA THR A 90 -5.09 -5.64 -8.93
C THR A 90 -6.56 -5.66 -8.54
N TYR A 91 -6.82 -5.50 -7.26
CA TYR A 91 -8.17 -5.58 -6.72
C TYR A 91 -8.47 -4.35 -5.87
N PHE A 92 -9.69 -3.87 -5.97
CA PHE A 92 -10.18 -2.71 -5.21
C PHE A 92 -11.27 -3.14 -4.24
N GLU A 93 -11.29 -2.53 -3.05
CA GLU A 93 -12.38 -2.69 -2.09
C GLU A 93 -12.62 -4.15 -1.68
N ARG A 94 -11.57 -4.94 -1.44
CA ARG A 94 -11.68 -6.36 -1.08
C ARG A 94 -11.60 -6.57 0.41
N THR A 95 -12.49 -7.41 0.91
CA THR A 95 -12.45 -7.88 2.29
C THR A 95 -11.63 -9.16 2.37
N ILE A 96 -10.66 -9.17 3.28
CA ILE A 96 -9.85 -10.33 3.62
C ILE A 96 -9.98 -10.65 5.11
N GLU A 97 -9.84 -11.93 5.46
CA GLU A 97 -9.98 -12.38 6.84
C GLU A 97 -9.16 -13.64 7.09
N ALA A 98 -8.64 -13.77 8.31
CA ALA A 98 -7.96 -14.96 8.81
C ALA A 98 -7.98 -15.00 10.34
N THR A 99 -7.64 -16.15 10.91
CA THR A 99 -7.33 -16.27 12.34
C THR A 99 -5.82 -16.32 12.49
N VAL A 100 -5.24 -15.30 13.09
CA VAL A 100 -3.81 -15.15 13.31
C VAL A 100 -3.54 -15.28 14.81
N ASP A 101 -2.70 -16.22 15.22
CA ASP A 101 -2.37 -16.50 16.64
C ASP A 101 -3.62 -16.59 17.54
N GLY A 102 -4.69 -17.21 17.04
CA GLY A 102 -5.97 -17.37 17.75
C GLY A 102 -6.89 -16.14 17.74
N HIS A 103 -6.49 -15.04 17.11
CA HIS A 103 -7.28 -13.82 16.97
C HIS A 103 -7.88 -13.72 15.56
N TYR A 104 -9.21 -13.60 15.49
CA TYR A 104 -9.88 -13.37 14.20
C TYR A 104 -9.72 -11.93 13.76
N LEU A 105 -9.05 -11.75 12.63
CA LEU A 105 -8.86 -10.47 11.95
C LEU A 105 -9.71 -10.43 10.69
N LYS A 106 -10.25 -9.24 10.39
CA LYS A 106 -11.04 -8.98 9.19
C LYS A 106 -10.94 -7.52 8.82
N THR A 107 -10.38 -7.23 7.67
CA THR A 107 -10.25 -5.87 7.15
C THR A 107 -10.73 -5.77 5.71
N LYS A 108 -11.12 -4.57 5.30
CA LYS A 108 -11.42 -4.24 3.91
C LYS A 108 -10.33 -3.31 3.41
N THR A 109 -9.60 -3.74 2.40
CA THR A 109 -8.50 -2.95 1.81
C THR A 109 -9.03 -2.09 0.67
N ASP A 110 -8.52 -0.88 0.52
CA ASP A 110 -8.87 -0.03 -0.63
C ASP A 110 -8.28 -0.56 -1.94
N PHE A 111 -7.05 -1.09 -1.88
CA PHE A 111 -6.34 -1.67 -3.02
C PHE A 111 -5.44 -2.82 -2.58
N MET A 112 -5.33 -3.84 -3.41
CA MET A 112 -4.37 -4.94 -3.20
C MET A 112 -3.84 -5.50 -4.52
N VAL A 113 -2.63 -6.04 -4.48
CA VAL A 113 -2.01 -6.82 -5.54
C VAL A 113 -1.90 -8.27 -5.06
N ALA A 114 -2.42 -9.18 -5.85
CA ALA A 114 -2.46 -10.61 -5.53
C ALA A 114 -2.45 -11.46 -6.80
N THR A 115 -2.31 -12.75 -6.67
CA THR A 115 -2.76 -13.68 -7.72
C THR A 115 -4.28 -13.77 -7.71
N GLY A 116 -4.85 -14.46 -8.68
CA GLY A 116 -6.29 -14.73 -8.70
C GLY A 116 -6.87 -14.85 -10.11
N ILE A 117 -8.17 -15.07 -10.16
CA ILE A 117 -8.91 -15.26 -11.40
C ILE A 117 -10.07 -14.27 -11.45
N LEU A 118 -10.12 -13.46 -12.51
CA LEU A 118 -11.14 -12.42 -12.70
C LEU A 118 -11.15 -11.44 -11.52
N ASP A 119 -12.25 -11.36 -10.79
CA ASP A 119 -12.45 -10.47 -9.64
C ASP A 119 -12.24 -11.15 -8.29
N ILE A 120 -11.73 -12.39 -8.26
CA ILE A 120 -11.50 -13.18 -7.05
C ILE A 120 -10.01 -13.22 -6.76
N PRO A 121 -9.53 -12.49 -5.70
CA PRO A 121 -8.15 -12.57 -5.28
C PRO A 121 -7.85 -13.93 -4.62
N GLU A 122 -6.72 -14.50 -5.00
CA GLU A 122 -6.17 -15.73 -4.43
C GLU A 122 -4.78 -15.45 -3.82
N THR A 123 -4.33 -16.34 -2.97
CA THR A 123 -2.96 -16.27 -2.43
C THR A 123 -1.93 -16.69 -3.49
N PRO A 124 -0.73 -16.10 -3.46
CA PRO A 124 -0.24 -15.16 -2.45
C PRO A 124 -0.72 -13.72 -2.65
N TYR A 125 -0.85 -13.01 -1.53
CA TYR A 125 -1.11 -11.58 -1.47
C TYR A 125 0.21 -10.84 -1.29
N PHE A 126 0.47 -9.77 -2.05
CA PHE A 126 1.79 -9.15 -2.12
C PHE A 126 1.84 -7.72 -1.61
N HIS A 127 0.80 -6.92 -1.88
CA HIS A 127 0.78 -5.49 -1.60
C HIS A 127 -0.62 -5.03 -1.25
N PHE A 128 -0.71 -4.09 -0.31
CA PHE A 128 -1.96 -3.46 0.11
C PHE A 128 -1.81 -1.96 0.21
N GLN A 129 -2.91 -1.25 -0.02
CA GLN A 129 -2.98 0.18 0.23
C GLN A 129 -4.23 0.53 1.01
N GLU A 130 -4.09 1.52 1.89
CA GLU A 130 -5.17 2.12 2.65
C GLU A 130 -5.20 3.62 2.36
N TRP A 131 -6.35 4.11 1.92
CA TRP A 131 -6.53 5.48 1.43
C TRP A 131 -7.46 6.28 2.32
N LYS A 132 -7.03 7.46 2.74
CA LYS A 132 -7.84 8.39 3.51
C LYS A 132 -7.69 9.80 2.97
N LYS A 133 -8.80 10.54 2.90
CA LYS A 133 -8.80 11.95 2.50
C LYS A 133 -7.98 12.81 3.47
N HIS A 134 -8.18 12.60 4.76
CA HIS A 134 -7.55 13.35 5.86
C HIS A 134 -7.19 12.42 7.00
N ARG A 135 -6.35 12.91 7.92
CA ARG A 135 -6.23 12.26 9.23
C ARG A 135 -7.61 12.25 9.90
N ASP A 136 -8.18 11.07 10.03
CA ASP A 136 -9.38 10.86 10.83
C ASP A 136 -8.95 10.52 12.27
N PRO A 137 -9.35 11.29 13.28
CA PRO A 137 -9.03 10.98 14.68
C PRO A 137 -9.59 9.61 15.13
N ASN A 138 -10.62 9.11 14.46
CA ASN A 138 -11.24 7.82 14.76
C ASN A 138 -10.78 6.68 13.84
N GLY A 139 -10.08 7.00 12.74
CA GLY A 139 -9.50 6.05 11.82
C GLY A 139 -8.02 5.80 12.12
N ASP A 140 -7.56 4.62 11.80
CA ASP A 140 -6.13 4.26 11.87
C ASP A 140 -5.75 3.50 10.59
N PRO A 141 -5.32 4.22 9.53
CA PRO A 141 -4.94 3.58 8.28
C PRO A 141 -3.75 2.63 8.46
N VAL A 142 -2.84 2.93 9.39
CA VAL A 142 -1.71 2.04 9.71
C VAL A 142 -2.23 0.74 10.36
N GLY A 143 -3.16 0.85 11.31
CA GLY A 143 -3.78 -0.32 11.92
C GLY A 143 -4.50 -1.20 10.89
N GLN A 144 -5.27 -0.61 9.96
CA GLN A 144 -5.95 -1.34 8.89
C GLN A 144 -4.96 -2.04 7.93
N LEU A 145 -3.88 -1.33 7.55
CA LEU A 145 -2.83 -1.90 6.71
C LEU A 145 -2.11 -3.07 7.40
N LEU A 146 -1.78 -2.94 8.70
CA LEU A 146 -1.14 -4.01 9.47
C LEU A 146 -2.06 -5.20 9.68
N GLU A 147 -3.38 -5.01 9.84
CA GLU A 147 -4.35 -6.12 9.82
C GLU A 147 -4.27 -6.88 8.50
N ALA A 148 -4.24 -6.16 7.36
CA ALA A 148 -4.10 -6.80 6.06
C ALA A 148 -2.79 -7.57 5.91
N PHE A 149 -1.68 -7.03 6.42
CA PHE A 149 -0.38 -7.69 6.41
C PHE A 149 -0.36 -8.99 7.22
N LEU A 150 -0.89 -8.97 8.43
CA LEU A 150 -0.99 -10.14 9.29
C LEU A 150 -1.86 -11.24 8.65
N ILE A 151 -3.01 -10.86 8.09
CA ILE A 151 -3.88 -11.77 7.36
C ILE A 151 -3.15 -12.36 6.14
N ALA A 152 -2.41 -11.53 5.40
CA ALA A 152 -1.66 -11.97 4.23
C ALA A 152 -0.55 -12.96 4.60
N GLN A 153 0.24 -12.70 5.63
CA GLN A 153 1.28 -13.63 6.10
C GLN A 153 0.69 -14.97 6.49
N GLU A 154 -0.43 -14.96 7.25
CA GLU A 154 -1.13 -16.19 7.66
C GLU A 154 -1.64 -16.98 6.46
N LYS A 155 -2.19 -16.30 5.46
CA LYS A 155 -2.74 -16.97 4.27
C LYS A 155 -1.68 -17.44 3.27
N ASN A 156 -0.63 -16.65 3.08
CA ASN A 156 0.42 -16.96 2.11
C ASN A 156 1.28 -18.14 2.53
N GLN A 157 1.58 -18.28 3.82
CA GLN A 157 2.40 -19.38 4.39
C GLN A 157 3.76 -19.59 3.70
N ASN A 158 4.35 -18.52 3.14
CA ASN A 158 5.57 -18.58 2.33
C ASN A 158 6.75 -17.75 2.89
N ASN A 159 6.59 -17.12 4.05
CA ASN A 159 7.59 -16.24 4.68
C ASN A 159 8.06 -15.04 3.84
N ASN A 160 7.46 -14.77 2.70
CA ASN A 160 7.79 -13.61 1.89
C ASN A 160 7.35 -12.32 2.59
N PRO A 161 8.10 -11.22 2.45
CA PRO A 161 7.70 -9.94 2.98
C PRO A 161 6.40 -9.43 2.29
N ILE A 162 5.57 -8.73 3.05
CA ILE A 162 4.38 -8.05 2.54
C ILE A 162 4.68 -6.56 2.43
N TYR A 163 4.33 -5.98 1.30
CA TYR A 163 4.53 -4.58 0.98
C TYR A 163 3.21 -3.81 1.05
N GLY A 164 3.28 -2.49 1.19
CA GLY A 164 2.06 -1.67 1.13
C GLY A 164 2.34 -0.19 1.32
N CYS A 165 1.29 0.60 1.25
CA CYS A 165 1.38 2.01 1.60
C CYS A 165 0.09 2.54 2.23
N THR A 166 0.22 3.60 3.02
CA THR A 166 -0.91 4.45 3.42
C THR A 166 -0.86 5.75 2.61
N ILE A 167 -2.03 6.20 2.19
CA ILE A 167 -2.21 7.48 1.51
C ILE A 167 -3.18 8.31 2.33
N THR A 168 -2.67 9.42 2.90
CA THR A 168 -3.50 10.32 3.69
C THR A 168 -3.47 11.73 3.06
N GLY A 169 -4.49 12.03 2.26
CA GLY A 169 -4.50 13.23 1.42
C GLY A 169 -3.32 13.22 0.45
N LYS A 170 -2.41 14.16 0.62
CA LYS A 170 -1.21 14.29 -0.22
C LYS A 170 0.00 13.47 0.25
N PHE A 171 -0.06 12.86 1.42
CA PHE A 171 1.07 12.16 2.04
C PHE A 171 1.01 10.66 1.78
N TRP A 172 2.13 10.12 1.32
CA TRP A 172 2.35 8.70 1.04
C TRP A 172 3.44 8.16 1.95
N GLU A 173 3.17 7.06 2.62
CA GLU A 173 4.14 6.33 3.44
C GLU A 173 4.14 4.87 3.01
N PHE A 174 5.33 4.33 2.74
CA PHE A 174 5.50 2.95 2.30
C PHE A 174 5.87 2.05 3.46
N PHE A 175 5.34 0.84 3.44
CA PHE A 175 5.47 -0.14 4.51
C PHE A 175 5.96 -1.47 3.95
N VAL A 176 6.90 -2.10 4.64
CA VAL A 176 7.25 -3.50 4.42
C VAL A 176 7.21 -4.24 5.74
N MET A 177 6.61 -5.43 5.74
CA MET A 177 6.55 -6.29 6.92
C MET A 177 7.21 -7.63 6.61
N GLU A 178 8.22 -7.97 7.40
CA GLU A 178 8.88 -9.27 7.39
C GLU A 178 8.73 -9.90 8.79
N TYR A 179 8.11 -11.07 8.85
CA TYR A 179 7.74 -11.73 10.12
C TYR A 179 6.92 -10.80 11.04
N ARG A 180 7.46 -10.42 12.19
CA ARG A 180 6.82 -9.52 13.17
C ARG A 180 7.46 -8.11 13.21
N THR A 181 8.33 -7.82 12.25
CA THR A 181 8.93 -6.49 12.10
C THR A 181 8.32 -5.77 10.90
N TYR A 182 7.83 -4.57 11.11
CA TYR A 182 7.40 -3.69 10.03
C TYR A 182 8.16 -2.38 10.03
N CYS A 183 8.43 -1.90 8.84
CA CYS A 183 9.21 -0.69 8.58
C CYS A 183 8.34 0.31 7.84
N ILE A 184 8.47 1.58 8.22
CA ILE A 184 7.76 2.70 7.60
C ILE A 184 8.80 3.62 6.97
N SER A 185 8.62 4.00 5.70
CA SER A 185 9.46 4.99 5.01
C SER A 185 9.33 6.38 5.63
N LYS A 186 10.10 7.34 5.13
CA LYS A 186 9.74 8.75 5.27
C LYS A 186 8.38 9.01 4.60
N SER A 187 7.72 10.08 4.99
CA SER A 187 6.52 10.56 4.31
C SER A 187 6.91 11.34 3.04
N TYR A 188 6.23 11.08 1.93
CA TYR A 188 6.40 11.77 0.64
C TYR A 188 5.17 12.64 0.39
N ASP A 189 5.39 13.90 0.03
CA ASP A 189 4.31 14.84 -0.34
C ASP A 189 4.12 14.86 -1.86
N CYS A 190 3.04 14.27 -2.36
CA CYS A 190 2.80 14.18 -3.81
C CYS A 190 2.54 15.53 -4.50
N THR A 191 2.45 16.65 -3.77
CA THR A 191 2.41 17.99 -4.33
C THR A 191 3.81 18.54 -4.64
N GLU A 192 4.86 17.91 -4.11
CA GLU A 192 6.24 18.17 -4.51
C GLU A 192 6.61 17.26 -5.69
N ALA A 193 7.11 17.84 -6.79
CA ALA A 193 7.36 17.09 -8.02
C ALA A 193 8.36 15.94 -7.85
N ASP A 194 9.42 16.17 -7.08
CA ASP A 194 10.46 15.18 -6.79
C ASP A 194 9.90 14.03 -5.96
N ASP A 195 9.06 14.31 -4.95
CA ASP A 195 8.43 13.29 -4.13
C ASP A 195 7.40 12.48 -4.94
N LEU A 196 6.62 13.11 -5.83
CA LEU A 196 5.72 12.39 -6.72
C LEU A 196 6.50 11.49 -7.69
N MET A 197 7.62 11.95 -8.23
CA MET A 197 8.51 11.13 -9.06
C MET A 197 9.03 9.93 -8.25
N GLN A 198 9.44 10.16 -7.01
CA GLN A 198 9.92 9.09 -6.13
C GLN A 198 8.82 8.09 -5.79
N ILE A 199 7.58 8.53 -5.55
CA ILE A 199 6.42 7.64 -5.36
C ILE A 199 6.26 6.70 -6.57
N ILE A 200 6.33 7.25 -7.78
CA ILE A 200 6.23 6.46 -9.02
C ILE A 200 7.40 5.47 -9.13
N ALA A 201 8.62 5.90 -8.81
CA ALA A 201 9.80 5.03 -8.82
C ALA A 201 9.64 3.85 -7.84
N ILE A 202 9.17 4.12 -6.62
CA ILE A 202 8.92 3.11 -5.59
C ILE A 202 7.86 2.09 -6.05
N LEU A 203 6.77 2.53 -6.67
CA LEU A 203 5.76 1.62 -7.21
C LEU A 203 6.30 0.74 -8.34
N ARG A 204 7.10 1.29 -9.25
CA ARG A 204 7.80 0.53 -10.31
C ARG A 204 8.80 -0.46 -9.73
N LYS A 205 9.54 -0.06 -8.69
CA LYS A 205 10.46 -0.96 -7.99
C LYS A 205 9.73 -2.10 -7.29
N PHE A 206 8.54 -1.85 -6.72
CA PHE A 206 7.71 -2.93 -6.20
C PHE A 206 7.33 -3.94 -7.29
N LYS A 207 6.91 -3.47 -8.47
CA LYS A 207 6.62 -4.37 -9.59
C LYS A 207 7.82 -5.24 -9.97
N GLU A 208 9.03 -4.65 -10.03
CA GLU A 208 10.26 -5.41 -10.27
C GLU A 208 10.49 -6.48 -9.19
N ILE A 209 10.36 -6.11 -7.90
CA ILE A 209 10.47 -7.04 -6.76
C ILE A 209 9.44 -8.17 -6.88
N LEU A 210 8.20 -7.83 -7.21
CA LEU A 210 7.11 -8.77 -7.40
C LEU A 210 7.44 -9.79 -8.48
N GLU A 211 7.84 -9.32 -9.67
CA GLU A 211 8.10 -10.18 -10.84
C GLU A 211 9.39 -11.01 -10.73
N THR A 212 10.35 -10.57 -9.92
CA THR A 212 11.65 -11.25 -9.81
C THR A 212 11.80 -12.12 -8.58
N ARG A 213 10.96 -11.95 -7.55
CA ARG A 213 11.16 -12.64 -6.26
C ARG A 213 9.90 -13.15 -5.58
N LEU A 214 8.73 -12.56 -5.83
CA LEU A 214 7.54 -12.89 -5.04
C LEU A 214 6.55 -13.78 -5.80
N LEU A 215 6.64 -13.83 -7.12
CA LEU A 215 5.79 -14.66 -7.99
C LEU A 215 6.36 -16.07 -8.23
N ASP A 216 7.61 -16.31 -7.87
CA ASP A 216 8.25 -17.63 -7.92
C ASP A 216 7.93 -18.40 -6.63
#